data_312fe7e99b67b0059a44604ba6b07bc0
#
_entry.id   312fe7e99b67b0059a44604ba6b07bc0
#
_cell.length_a   1.000
_cell.length_b   1.000
_cell.length_c   1.000
_cell.angle_alpha   90.00
_cell.angle_beta   90.00
_cell.angle_gamma   90.00
#
_symmetry.space_group_name_H-M   'P 1'
#
loop_
_entity.id
_entity.type
_entity.pdbx_description
1 polymer ?
#
loop_
_entity_poly.entity_id
_entity_poly.type
_entity_poly.pdbx_seq_one_letter_code
_entity_poly.pdbx_strand_id
1 'polypeptide(L)'
;MKKVNGFFNVVFLSFLIWGVISVGGCSKNGVDKKNNDTISIVATTFPCYDAVRAVLGDFANSDLVELKLLVKPGTEVHSFDPSPADLIAIKKSDLFVFIGGESDSWVHRILDAENSDVKTLKLMDFVNVLQTENHHHEEENHEHTENCYSSENDEKINIHEIDEHIWTSPKNEIKIVNAVFEKLSSLCTEKKLDYLMEDFDKNTKNYIQRIEKLSEEIQAVVDNSSKFIVVADRFPLVYFAQYFGIEYKAAFSGCSSAIETSTATISDLIETVKNKNLKAVYYMELGNHKIADTVAESSGVESLLLQSIQNVTKDDFESGETWISLMERNKKALEQGFN
;
A
#
# COMPACT_ATOMS: atom_id res chain seq x y z
N MET A 1 68.98 -29.66 -43.78
CA MET A 1 69.54 -28.83 -44.84
C MET A 1 69.25 -27.37 -44.56
N LYS A 2 70.32 -26.60 -44.43
CA LYS A 2 70.55 -25.21 -44.76
C LYS A 2 69.60 -24.19 -44.21
N LYS A 3 70.03 -23.34 -43.22
CA LYS A 3 70.76 -22.08 -43.31
C LYS A 3 69.85 -20.96 -43.85
N VAL A 4 69.77 -19.71 -43.34
CA VAL A 4 70.82 -18.76 -42.91
C VAL A 4 70.14 -17.57 -42.22
N ASN A 5 70.70 -17.15 -41.11
CA ASN A 5 71.04 -15.85 -40.58
C ASN A 5 70.48 -14.54 -41.21
N GLY A 6 70.17 -13.61 -40.34
CA GLY A 6 70.07 -12.19 -40.62
C GLY A 6 70.00 -11.33 -39.39
N PHE A 7 71.11 -11.07 -38.77
CA PHE A 7 71.41 -9.99 -37.77
C PHE A 7 71.24 -8.64 -38.41
N PHE A 8 70.60 -7.72 -37.75
CA PHE A 8 71.03 -6.28 -37.79
C PHE A 8 70.65 -5.58 -36.50
N ASN A 9 71.70 -5.09 -35.92
CA ASN A 9 71.75 -4.24 -34.74
C ASN A 9 71.36 -2.77 -35.05
N VAL A 10 71.29 -2.01 -33.97
CA VAL A 10 71.59 -0.55 -33.84
C VAL A 10 70.29 0.27 -33.75
N VAL A 11 70.06 1.15 -32.81
CA VAL A 11 70.83 2.07 -31.97
C VAL A 11 69.90 2.61 -30.84
N PHE A 12 70.42 2.71 -29.66
CA PHE A 12 69.93 3.52 -28.54
C PHE A 12 69.78 4.99 -28.97
N LEU A 13 68.58 5.56 -28.62
CA LEU A 13 68.54 7.01 -28.37
C LEU A 13 67.61 7.28 -27.19
N SER A 14 68.24 7.54 -26.09
CA SER A 14 67.63 8.01 -24.82
C SER A 14 67.16 9.46 -25.00
N PHE A 15 65.86 9.71 -24.86
CA PHE A 15 65.35 11.04 -24.54
C PHE A 15 64.66 11.01 -23.18
N LEU A 16 65.35 11.55 -22.20
CA LEU A 16 64.84 11.99 -20.93
C LEU A 16 63.89 13.18 -21.19
N ILE A 17 62.60 12.97 -21.07
CA ILE A 17 61.63 14.07 -20.94
C ILE A 17 61.06 14.02 -19.51
N TRP A 18 61.46 14.98 -18.74
CA TRP A 18 60.98 15.31 -17.42
C TRP A 18 59.57 15.88 -17.57
N GLY A 19 58.53 15.02 -17.38
CA GLY A 19 57.13 15.43 -17.37
C GLY A 19 56.71 15.71 -15.97
N VAL A 20 56.42 16.98 -15.67
CA VAL A 20 55.80 17.47 -14.44
C VAL A 20 54.46 16.79 -14.24
N ILE A 21 54.35 15.94 -13.19
CA ILE A 21 53.06 15.38 -12.75
C ILE A 21 52.34 16.50 -12.01
N SER A 22 51.47 17.20 -12.72
CA SER A 22 50.43 18.03 -12.09
C SER A 22 49.42 17.12 -11.45
N VAL A 23 49.50 16.92 -10.12
CA VAL A 23 48.42 16.32 -9.31
C VAL A 23 47.28 17.33 -9.29
N GLY A 24 46.45 17.31 -10.32
CA GLY A 24 45.17 17.97 -10.32
C GLY A 24 44.22 17.15 -9.44
N GLY A 25 44.11 17.53 -8.17
CA GLY A 25 43.10 17.04 -7.28
C GLY A 25 41.71 17.44 -7.81
N CYS A 26 41.06 16.56 -8.57
CA CYS A 26 39.61 16.65 -8.78
C CYS A 26 38.91 16.34 -7.48
N SER A 27 38.69 17.39 -6.68
CA SER A 27 37.63 17.39 -5.66
C SER A 27 36.32 17.29 -6.44
N LYS A 28 35.81 16.06 -6.59
CA LYS A 28 34.41 15.83 -6.96
C LYS A 28 33.57 16.15 -5.74
N ASN A 29 33.31 17.43 -5.50
CA ASN A 29 32.11 17.84 -4.79
C ASN A 29 30.95 17.58 -5.78
N GLY A 30 30.52 16.33 -5.84
CA GLY A 30 29.27 15.96 -6.45
C GLY A 30 28.15 16.44 -5.54
N VAL A 31 27.82 17.71 -5.60
CA VAL A 31 26.46 18.13 -5.33
C VAL A 31 25.65 17.49 -6.45
N ASP A 32 24.97 16.38 -6.16
CA ASP A 32 23.95 15.83 -7.02
C ASP A 32 22.95 16.96 -7.30
N LYS A 33 23.10 17.63 -8.44
CA LYS A 33 22.09 18.56 -8.92
C LYS A 33 20.85 17.72 -9.17
N LYS A 34 19.86 17.87 -8.29
CA LYS A 34 18.50 17.36 -8.51
C LYS A 34 18.13 17.76 -9.94
N ASN A 35 17.89 16.78 -10.81
CA ASN A 35 17.54 17.06 -12.20
C ASN A 35 16.17 17.73 -12.18
N ASN A 36 16.08 19.01 -12.51
CA ASN A 36 14.82 19.77 -12.45
C ASN A 36 13.79 19.29 -13.48
N ASP A 37 14.21 18.44 -14.41
CA ASP A 37 13.37 17.96 -15.51
C ASP A 37 12.63 16.65 -15.17
N THR A 38 12.87 16.08 -13.98
CA THR A 38 12.23 14.82 -13.53
C THR A 38 11.45 15.03 -12.24
N ILE A 39 10.38 14.24 -12.06
CA ILE A 39 9.57 14.18 -10.84
C ILE A 39 9.89 12.88 -10.12
N SER A 40 10.44 12.96 -8.90
CA SER A 40 10.72 11.79 -8.06
C SER A 40 9.66 11.66 -6.97
N ILE A 41 8.94 10.53 -6.96
CA ILE A 41 7.84 10.26 -6.05
C ILE A 41 8.13 8.96 -5.31
N VAL A 42 7.93 8.99 -4.00
CA VAL A 42 8.00 7.80 -3.15
C VAL A 42 6.63 7.56 -2.54
N ALA A 43 6.12 6.35 -2.66
CA ALA A 43 4.85 5.91 -2.09
C ALA A 43 5.09 4.79 -1.07
N THR A 44 4.41 4.79 0.09
CA THR A 44 4.61 3.76 1.13
C THR A 44 4.06 2.42 0.71
N THR A 45 2.78 2.34 0.42
CA THR A 45 2.02 1.12 0.16
C THR A 45 1.43 1.10 -1.25
N PHE A 46 0.91 -0.04 -1.65
CA PHE A 46 0.34 -0.20 -2.99
C PHE A 46 -0.80 0.79 -3.30
N PRO A 47 -1.76 1.10 -2.39
CA PRO A 47 -2.79 2.10 -2.67
C PRO A 47 -2.22 3.49 -2.97
N CYS A 48 -1.19 3.91 -2.23
CA CYS A 48 -0.50 5.17 -2.49
C CYS A 48 0.19 5.18 -3.86
N TYR A 49 0.85 4.08 -4.19
CA TYR A 49 1.55 3.88 -5.46
C TYR A 49 0.57 3.87 -6.64
N ASP A 50 -0.53 3.13 -6.53
CA ASP A 50 -1.51 2.98 -7.62
C ASP A 50 -2.29 4.27 -7.89
N ALA A 51 -2.67 5.01 -6.85
CA ALA A 51 -3.31 6.31 -7.00
C ALA A 51 -2.40 7.31 -7.74
N VAL A 52 -1.10 7.33 -7.44
CA VAL A 52 -0.12 8.14 -8.17
C VAL A 52 0.02 7.64 -9.61
N ARG A 53 0.17 6.33 -9.82
CA ARG A 53 0.26 5.71 -11.15
C ARG A 53 -0.96 6.03 -12.01
N ALA A 54 -2.16 6.04 -11.43
CA ALA A 54 -3.41 6.35 -12.12
C ALA A 54 -3.42 7.77 -12.67
N VAL A 55 -2.93 8.75 -11.92
CA VAL A 55 -2.83 10.15 -12.37
C VAL A 55 -1.73 10.32 -13.42
N LEU A 56 -0.59 9.70 -13.23
CA LEU A 56 0.55 9.77 -14.16
C LEU A 56 0.24 9.10 -15.51
N GLY A 57 -0.57 8.02 -15.52
CA GLY A 57 -0.80 7.23 -16.72
C GLY A 57 0.49 6.68 -17.31
N ASP A 58 0.70 6.86 -18.62
CA ASP A 58 1.89 6.39 -19.33
C ASP A 58 3.19 7.03 -18.82
N PHE A 59 3.10 8.22 -18.21
CA PHE A 59 4.27 8.90 -17.64
C PHE A 59 4.86 8.17 -16.43
N ALA A 60 4.12 7.31 -15.75
CA ALA A 60 4.65 6.49 -14.65
C ALA A 60 5.83 5.59 -15.06
N ASN A 61 5.97 5.29 -16.36
CA ASN A 61 7.04 4.48 -16.93
C ASN A 61 7.99 5.29 -17.83
N SER A 62 7.95 6.62 -17.78
CA SER A 62 8.79 7.50 -18.61
C SER A 62 10.05 7.95 -17.86
N ASP A 63 11.03 8.44 -18.58
CA ASP A 63 12.24 9.06 -18.02
C ASP A 63 11.96 10.39 -17.26
N LEU A 64 10.72 10.91 -17.34
CA LEU A 64 10.31 12.14 -16.66
C LEU A 64 9.84 11.90 -15.23
N VAL A 65 9.54 10.65 -14.86
CA VAL A 65 9.00 10.30 -13.54
C VAL A 65 9.77 9.11 -12.96
N GLU A 66 10.21 9.25 -11.72
CA GLU A 66 10.69 8.15 -10.89
C GLU A 66 9.63 7.88 -9.80
N LEU A 67 8.86 6.81 -9.96
CA LEU A 67 7.86 6.38 -8.98
C LEU A 67 8.33 5.13 -8.25
N LYS A 68 8.59 5.26 -6.94
CA LYS A 68 9.07 4.17 -6.08
C LYS A 68 8.03 3.72 -5.09
N LEU A 69 7.76 2.41 -5.01
CA LEU A 69 7.02 1.76 -3.94
C LEU A 69 8.00 1.30 -2.85
N LEU A 70 7.74 1.64 -1.57
CA LEU A 70 8.61 1.25 -0.44
C LEU A 70 8.30 -0.17 0.05
N VAL A 71 7.04 -0.43 0.39
CA VAL A 71 6.61 -1.76 0.84
C VAL A 71 6.58 -2.70 -0.35
N LYS A 72 7.49 -3.66 -0.37
CA LYS A 72 7.63 -4.59 -1.50
C LYS A 72 6.36 -5.43 -1.67
N PRO A 73 5.96 -5.73 -2.93
CA PRO A 73 4.87 -6.66 -3.20
C PRO A 73 5.06 -8.00 -2.48
N GLY A 74 3.98 -8.54 -1.91
CA GLY A 74 3.99 -9.80 -1.18
C GLY A 74 4.48 -9.73 0.27
N THR A 75 4.76 -8.53 0.81
CA THR A 75 5.21 -8.36 2.20
C THR A 75 4.09 -7.82 3.09
N GLU A 76 4.13 -8.16 4.36
CA GLU A 76 3.21 -7.64 5.38
C GLU A 76 3.48 -6.16 5.64
N VAL A 77 2.42 -5.34 5.57
CA VAL A 77 2.51 -3.88 5.66
C VAL A 77 2.69 -3.41 7.10
N HIS A 78 1.95 -4.00 8.06
CA HIS A 78 1.97 -3.57 9.46
C HIS A 78 3.31 -3.80 10.17
N SER A 79 4.15 -4.69 9.65
CA SER A 79 5.49 -4.95 10.17
C SER A 79 6.61 -4.23 9.39
N PHE A 80 6.24 -3.32 8.48
CA PHE A 80 7.23 -2.62 7.67
C PHE A 80 8.03 -1.61 8.50
N ASP A 81 9.36 -1.70 8.41
CA ASP A 81 10.29 -0.73 8.97
C ASP A 81 11.25 -0.27 7.85
N PRO A 82 11.33 1.03 7.58
CA PRO A 82 12.11 1.54 6.46
C PRO A 82 13.61 1.35 6.67
N SER A 83 14.28 0.86 5.64
CA SER A 83 15.73 0.77 5.63
C SER A 83 16.40 2.17 5.50
N PRO A 84 17.69 2.31 5.86
CA PRO A 84 18.42 3.56 5.61
C PRO A 84 18.38 4.02 4.14
N ALA A 85 18.31 3.10 3.19
CA ALA A 85 18.18 3.42 1.77
C ALA A 85 16.80 4.00 1.44
N ASP A 86 15.74 3.54 2.09
CA ASP A 86 14.39 4.07 1.93
C ASP A 86 14.28 5.49 2.51
N LEU A 87 14.90 5.74 3.67
CA LEU A 87 15.00 7.09 4.24
C LEU A 87 15.71 8.07 3.30
N ILE A 88 16.79 7.64 2.67
CA ILE A 88 17.50 8.45 1.67
C ILE A 88 16.61 8.71 0.45
N ALA A 89 15.86 7.70 -0.02
CA ALA A 89 14.94 7.86 -1.15
C ALA A 89 13.81 8.87 -0.83
N ILE A 90 13.20 8.77 0.36
CA ILE A 90 12.19 9.73 0.82
C ILE A 90 12.77 11.15 0.84
N LYS A 91 13.94 11.35 1.47
CA LYS A 91 14.57 12.67 1.57
C LYS A 91 14.93 13.30 0.22
N LYS A 92 15.23 12.49 -0.77
CA LYS A 92 15.59 12.95 -2.12
C LYS A 92 14.36 13.14 -3.01
N SER A 93 13.21 12.60 -2.66
CA SER A 93 12.00 12.71 -3.47
C SER A 93 11.47 14.14 -3.54
N ASP A 94 10.71 14.42 -4.57
CA ASP A 94 9.95 15.67 -4.71
C ASP A 94 8.61 15.58 -3.98
N LEU A 95 8.09 14.36 -3.85
CA LEU A 95 6.84 14.06 -3.16
C LEU A 95 6.92 12.71 -2.45
N PHE A 96 6.50 12.67 -1.21
CA PHE A 96 6.31 11.46 -0.42
C PHE A 96 4.82 11.27 -0.10
N VAL A 97 4.24 10.14 -0.55
CA VAL A 97 2.82 9.80 -0.41
C VAL A 97 2.66 8.65 0.56
N PHE A 98 1.81 8.81 1.56
CA PHE A 98 1.55 7.80 2.58
C PHE A 98 0.09 7.87 3.08
N ILE A 99 -0.40 6.79 3.69
CA ILE A 99 -1.77 6.71 4.19
C ILE A 99 -1.95 7.61 5.41
N GLY A 100 -1.11 7.45 6.42
CA GLY A 100 -1.14 8.22 7.66
C GLY A 100 -1.82 7.53 8.83
N GLY A 101 -2.09 6.22 8.74
CA GLY A 101 -2.58 5.36 9.81
C GLY A 101 -1.46 4.79 10.68
N GLU A 102 -1.78 3.73 11.41
CA GLU A 102 -0.87 3.07 12.33
C GLU A 102 0.35 2.48 11.61
N SER A 103 0.14 1.86 10.44
CA SER A 103 1.21 1.31 9.60
C SER A 103 2.24 2.35 9.17
N ASP A 104 1.88 3.62 9.16
CA ASP A 104 2.75 4.76 8.81
C ASP A 104 3.24 5.53 10.04
N SER A 105 3.06 5.02 11.27
CA SER A 105 3.48 5.70 12.52
C SER A 105 4.96 6.07 12.55
N TRP A 106 5.80 5.33 11.84
CA TRP A 106 7.22 5.59 11.68
C TRP A 106 7.51 6.89 10.90
N VAL A 107 6.57 7.36 10.05
CA VAL A 107 6.74 8.55 9.19
C VAL A 107 6.98 9.81 10.03
N HIS A 108 6.21 9.99 11.12
CA HIS A 108 6.36 11.15 12.01
C HIS A 108 7.79 11.25 12.58
N ARG A 109 8.37 10.12 13.00
CA ARG A 109 9.73 10.09 13.54
C ARG A 109 10.78 10.57 12.53
N ILE A 110 10.53 10.38 11.24
CA ILE A 110 11.47 10.79 10.18
C ILE A 110 11.26 12.25 9.79
N LEU A 111 10.02 12.69 9.69
CA LEU A 111 9.70 14.07 9.32
C LEU A 111 10.09 15.05 10.42
N ASP A 112 9.87 14.68 11.70
CA ASP A 112 10.16 15.54 12.85
C ASP A 112 11.67 15.61 13.17
N ALA A 113 12.43 14.54 12.89
CA ALA A 113 13.83 14.43 13.31
C ALA A 113 14.80 15.40 12.62
N GLU A 114 14.43 16.01 11.46
CA GLU A 114 15.40 16.69 10.60
C GLU A 114 14.96 17.98 9.91
N ASN A 115 13.89 18.67 10.31
CA ASN A 115 13.37 19.82 9.51
C ASN A 115 13.33 19.48 8.01
N SER A 116 12.67 18.36 7.69
CA SER A 116 12.69 17.81 6.33
C SER A 116 11.89 18.73 5.38
N ASP A 117 12.53 19.21 4.32
CA ASP A 117 11.90 19.98 3.24
C ASP A 117 11.10 19.08 2.26
N VAL A 118 10.92 17.79 2.55
CA VAL A 118 10.20 16.85 1.69
C VAL A 118 8.71 17.21 1.69
N LYS A 119 8.15 17.41 0.50
CA LYS A 119 6.71 17.59 0.36
C LYS A 119 6.01 16.27 0.59
N THR A 120 4.98 16.31 1.41
CA THR A 120 4.20 15.13 1.77
C THR A 120 2.77 15.23 1.28
N LEU A 121 2.16 14.07 1.08
CA LEU A 121 0.74 13.89 0.87
C LEU A 121 0.25 12.74 1.77
N LYS A 122 -0.42 13.10 2.86
CA LYS A 122 -1.07 12.16 3.76
C LYS A 122 -2.51 11.96 3.30
N LEU A 123 -2.83 10.75 2.84
CA LEU A 123 -4.11 10.48 2.17
C LEU A 123 -5.31 10.53 3.12
N MET A 124 -5.14 10.17 4.39
CA MET A 124 -6.20 10.25 5.40
C MET A 124 -6.73 11.68 5.63
N ASP A 125 -5.94 12.71 5.31
CA ASP A 125 -6.37 14.10 5.49
C ASP A 125 -7.48 14.54 4.51
N PHE A 126 -7.72 13.75 3.45
CA PHE A 126 -8.70 14.06 2.39
C PHE A 126 -10.01 13.27 2.51
N VAL A 127 -10.12 12.37 3.47
CA VAL A 127 -11.29 11.49 3.64
C VAL A 127 -11.87 11.58 5.04
N ASN A 128 -13.11 11.15 5.20
CA ASN A 128 -13.69 10.99 6.53
C ASN A 128 -13.24 9.62 7.07
N VAL A 129 -12.51 9.63 8.17
CA VAL A 129 -12.03 8.42 8.79
C VAL A 129 -13.09 7.78 9.70
N LEU A 130 -13.09 6.44 9.75
CA LEU A 130 -13.92 5.66 10.64
C LEU A 130 -13.12 5.29 11.89
N GLN A 131 -13.82 5.28 13.03
CA GLN A 131 -13.27 4.75 14.27
C GLN A 131 -13.58 3.26 14.34
N THR A 132 -12.60 2.45 14.72
CA THR A 132 -12.82 1.03 14.99
C THR A 132 -13.55 0.90 16.34
N GLU A 133 -14.69 0.22 16.34
CA GLU A 133 -15.30 -0.21 17.60
C GLU A 133 -14.54 -1.45 18.10
N ASN A 134 -13.78 -1.28 19.19
CA ASN A 134 -13.20 -2.42 19.88
C ASN A 134 -14.33 -3.19 20.56
N HIS A 135 -14.84 -4.24 19.93
CA HIS A 135 -15.62 -5.26 20.61
C HIS A 135 -14.68 -6.04 21.54
N HIS A 136 -14.48 -5.51 22.75
CA HIS A 136 -13.96 -6.35 23.83
C HIS A 136 -15.02 -7.44 24.09
N HIS A 137 -14.70 -8.69 23.73
CA HIS A 137 -15.34 -9.82 24.35
C HIS A 137 -15.03 -9.72 25.83
N GLU A 138 -16.06 -9.47 26.64
CA GLU A 138 -16.00 -9.63 28.08
C GLU A 138 -15.67 -11.12 28.35
N GLU A 139 -14.39 -11.40 28.63
CA GLU A 139 -14.01 -12.65 29.25
C GLU A 139 -14.58 -12.65 30.67
N GLU A 140 -15.50 -13.58 30.90
CA GLU A 140 -16.10 -13.84 32.21
C GLU A 140 -15.00 -14.06 33.26
N ASN A 141 -15.17 -13.36 34.38
CA ASN A 141 -14.42 -13.37 35.61
C ASN A 141 -13.87 -14.75 36.01
N HIS A 142 -12.59 -14.85 36.21
CA HIS A 142 -12.02 -15.69 37.24
C HIS A 142 -11.44 -14.79 38.35
N GLU A 143 -12.09 -14.84 39.51
CA GLU A 143 -11.62 -14.27 40.77
C GLU A 143 -10.19 -14.76 41.07
N HIS A 144 -9.24 -13.84 41.16
CA HIS A 144 -8.10 -13.97 42.05
C HIS A 144 -7.91 -12.67 42.81
N THR A 145 -8.30 -12.75 44.07
CA THR A 145 -7.94 -11.84 45.14
C THR A 145 -6.42 -11.78 45.27
N GLU A 146 -5.83 -10.55 45.14
CA GLU A 146 -4.90 -10.05 46.12
C GLU A 146 -4.52 -8.57 45.83
N ASN A 147 -4.51 -7.81 46.88
CA ASN A 147 -4.29 -6.39 47.01
C ASN A 147 -3.02 -5.86 46.32
N CYS A 148 -3.18 -4.78 45.52
CA CYS A 148 -2.17 -3.74 45.42
C CYS A 148 -2.82 -2.36 45.19
N TYR A 149 -2.35 -1.41 45.97
CA TYR A 149 -2.74 -0.02 46.13
C TYR A 149 -3.15 0.71 44.87
N SER A 150 -4.36 1.29 44.91
CA SER A 150 -4.90 2.26 43.97
C SER A 150 -4.17 3.59 44.04
N SER A 151 -3.61 4.03 42.92
CA SER A 151 -3.39 5.44 42.60
C SER A 151 -4.53 5.90 41.74
N GLU A 152 -5.37 6.77 42.27
CA GLU A 152 -6.48 7.43 41.59
C GLU A 152 -5.92 8.38 40.51
N ASN A 153 -6.53 8.31 39.33
CA ASN A 153 -6.46 9.18 38.15
C ASN A 153 -5.76 8.59 36.90
N ASP A 154 -6.18 7.41 36.50
CA ASP A 154 -6.09 7.06 35.08
C ASP A 154 -7.49 7.19 34.46
N GLU A 155 -7.80 8.34 33.90
CA GLU A 155 -8.80 8.44 32.84
C GLU A 155 -8.39 7.43 31.77
N LYS A 156 -9.16 6.33 31.66
CA LYS A 156 -9.07 5.43 30.50
C LYS A 156 -9.40 6.27 29.27
N ILE A 157 -8.40 6.82 28.65
CA ILE A 157 -8.52 7.39 27.31
C ILE A 157 -8.83 6.18 26.42
N ASN A 158 -10.10 6.04 26.07
CA ASN A 158 -10.52 5.15 25.00
C ASN A 158 -9.89 5.72 23.71
N ILE A 159 -8.68 5.26 23.40
CA ILE A 159 -8.08 5.52 22.10
C ILE A 159 -8.87 4.68 21.12
N HIS A 160 -9.88 5.29 20.50
CA HIS A 160 -10.53 4.70 19.35
C HIS A 160 -9.47 4.65 18.23
N GLU A 161 -9.03 3.46 17.89
CA GLU A 161 -8.15 3.28 16.74
C GLU A 161 -8.91 3.70 15.47
N ILE A 162 -8.28 4.53 14.67
CA ILE A 162 -8.81 4.93 13.38
C ILE A 162 -8.48 3.83 12.37
N ASP A 163 -9.47 3.34 11.64
CA ASP A 163 -9.23 2.39 10.57
C ASP A 163 -8.49 3.07 9.40
N GLU A 164 -7.34 2.53 9.01
CA GLU A 164 -6.47 3.12 8.01
C GLU A 164 -6.79 2.69 6.57
N HIS A 165 -7.69 1.70 6.38
CA HIS A 165 -7.96 1.10 5.07
C HIS A 165 -8.90 1.95 4.19
N ILE A 166 -8.65 3.24 4.15
CA ILE A 166 -9.50 4.27 3.53
C ILE A 166 -9.73 4.08 2.03
N TRP A 167 -8.75 3.52 1.32
CA TRP A 167 -8.78 3.27 -0.14
C TRP A 167 -9.78 2.20 -0.56
N THR A 168 -10.31 1.40 0.38
CA THR A 168 -11.24 0.33 0.05
C THR A 168 -12.63 0.83 -0.34
N SER A 169 -12.98 2.08 0.01
CA SER A 169 -14.20 2.73 -0.47
C SER A 169 -13.99 3.44 -1.81
N PRO A 170 -14.81 3.16 -2.84
CA PRO A 170 -14.76 3.89 -4.11
C PRO A 170 -14.87 5.41 -3.96
N LYS A 171 -15.70 5.87 -3.03
CA LYS A 171 -15.87 7.31 -2.73
C LYS A 171 -14.59 7.94 -2.19
N ASN A 172 -13.88 7.22 -1.34
CA ASN A 172 -12.61 7.71 -0.79
C ASN A 172 -11.50 7.64 -1.86
N GLU A 173 -11.47 6.59 -2.67
CA GLU A 173 -10.50 6.45 -3.76
C GLU A 173 -10.60 7.61 -4.75
N ILE A 174 -11.82 8.04 -5.12
CA ILE A 174 -12.02 9.25 -5.93
C ILE A 174 -11.39 10.49 -5.28
N LYS A 175 -11.55 10.67 -3.97
CA LYS A 175 -10.95 11.80 -3.24
C LYS A 175 -9.43 11.71 -3.21
N ILE A 176 -8.90 10.51 -2.98
CA ILE A 176 -7.46 10.22 -2.98
C ILE A 176 -6.84 10.58 -4.31
N VAL A 177 -7.41 10.11 -5.42
CA VAL A 177 -6.91 10.37 -6.77
C VAL A 177 -6.97 11.87 -7.11
N ASN A 178 -8.03 12.58 -6.71
CA ASN A 178 -8.10 14.03 -6.86
C ASN A 178 -7.01 14.75 -6.05
N ALA A 179 -6.78 14.36 -4.79
CA ALA A 179 -5.73 14.95 -3.95
C ALA A 179 -4.32 14.71 -4.55
N VAL A 180 -4.09 13.53 -5.11
CA VAL A 180 -2.85 13.23 -5.85
C VAL A 180 -2.71 14.13 -7.06
N PHE A 181 -3.77 14.29 -7.86
CA PHE A 181 -3.77 15.19 -9.03
C PHE A 181 -3.43 16.63 -8.66
N GLU A 182 -4.08 17.18 -7.64
CA GLU A 182 -3.82 18.55 -7.15
C GLU A 182 -2.36 18.71 -6.71
N LYS A 183 -1.83 17.73 -5.98
CA LYS A 183 -0.45 17.77 -5.50
C LYS A 183 0.56 17.68 -6.63
N LEU A 184 0.34 16.80 -7.60
CA LEU A 184 1.19 16.64 -8.79
C LEU A 184 1.13 17.89 -9.68
N SER A 185 -0.05 18.49 -9.85
CA SER A 185 -0.21 19.74 -10.60
C SER A 185 0.60 20.89 -9.98
N SER A 186 0.53 21.05 -8.65
CA SER A 186 1.36 22.02 -7.94
C SER A 186 2.86 21.77 -8.16
N LEU A 187 3.28 20.50 -8.12
CA LEU A 187 4.66 20.11 -8.34
C LEU A 187 5.12 20.38 -9.79
N CYS A 188 4.25 20.12 -10.78
CA CYS A 188 4.53 20.45 -12.18
C CYS A 188 4.78 21.95 -12.37
N THR A 189 3.95 22.81 -11.78
CA THR A 189 4.13 24.27 -11.86
C THR A 189 5.46 24.70 -11.25
N GLU A 190 5.83 24.18 -10.10
CA GLU A 190 7.12 24.51 -9.48
C GLU A 190 8.33 24.08 -10.30
N LYS A 191 8.23 22.93 -10.98
CA LYS A 191 9.27 22.37 -11.84
C LYS A 191 9.22 22.88 -13.27
N LYS A 192 8.22 23.71 -13.62
CA LYS A 192 7.98 24.21 -15.00
C LYS A 192 7.67 23.08 -16.00
N LEU A 193 6.94 22.09 -15.54
CA LEU A 193 6.46 20.93 -16.31
C LEU A 193 4.95 21.02 -16.57
N ASP A 194 4.39 22.25 -16.64
CA ASP A 194 2.95 22.51 -16.79
C ASP A 194 2.31 21.81 -17.99
N TYR A 195 3.11 21.47 -19.00
CA TYR A 195 2.65 20.74 -20.19
C TYR A 195 2.15 19.32 -19.89
N LEU A 196 2.49 18.74 -18.72
CA LEU A 196 2.01 17.42 -18.29
C LEU A 196 0.60 17.49 -17.67
N MET A 197 0.14 18.67 -17.24
CA MET A 197 -1.09 18.81 -16.45
C MET A 197 -2.34 18.41 -17.22
N GLU A 198 -2.40 18.63 -18.54
CA GLU A 198 -3.54 18.24 -19.37
C GLU A 198 -3.71 16.71 -19.42
N ASP A 199 -2.60 15.98 -19.56
CA ASP A 199 -2.60 14.52 -19.56
C ASP A 199 -2.96 13.98 -18.17
N PHE A 200 -2.44 14.56 -17.09
CA PHE A 200 -2.78 14.17 -15.71
C PHE A 200 -4.26 14.40 -15.39
N ASP A 201 -4.83 15.53 -15.81
CA ASP A 201 -6.27 15.81 -15.68
C ASP A 201 -7.12 14.78 -16.43
N LYS A 202 -6.74 14.49 -17.68
CA LYS A 202 -7.42 13.48 -18.51
C LYS A 202 -7.36 12.09 -17.88
N ASN A 203 -6.19 11.67 -17.41
CA ASN A 203 -6.00 10.37 -16.76
C ASN A 203 -6.85 10.28 -15.49
N THR A 204 -6.81 11.31 -14.65
CA THR A 204 -7.62 11.42 -13.43
C THR A 204 -9.10 11.27 -13.72
N LYS A 205 -9.64 12.03 -14.67
CA LYS A 205 -11.06 11.96 -15.05
C LYS A 205 -11.44 10.57 -15.58
N ASN A 206 -10.61 9.97 -16.42
CA ASN A 206 -10.86 8.65 -16.96
C ASN A 206 -10.84 7.58 -15.84
N TYR A 207 -9.93 7.70 -14.89
CA TYR A 207 -9.84 6.76 -13.78
C TYR A 207 -11.05 6.88 -12.86
N ILE A 208 -11.47 8.10 -12.53
CA ILE A 208 -12.68 8.36 -11.73
C ILE A 208 -13.93 7.78 -12.39
N GLN A 209 -14.12 7.98 -13.70
CA GLN A 209 -15.26 7.40 -14.44
C GLN A 209 -15.28 5.87 -14.37
N ARG A 210 -14.10 5.23 -14.39
CA ARG A 210 -14.00 3.78 -14.23
C ARG A 210 -14.35 3.32 -12.82
N ILE A 211 -13.92 4.07 -11.78
CA ILE A 211 -14.30 3.81 -10.39
C ILE A 211 -15.82 3.91 -10.22
N GLU A 212 -16.43 4.99 -10.72
CA GLU A 212 -17.88 5.22 -10.63
C GLU A 212 -18.65 4.09 -11.28
N LYS A 213 -18.29 3.71 -12.52
CA LYS A 213 -18.92 2.60 -13.23
C LYS A 213 -18.79 1.27 -12.47
N LEU A 214 -17.59 0.93 -12.01
CA LEU A 214 -17.37 -0.30 -11.26
C LEU A 214 -18.14 -0.30 -9.92
N SER A 215 -18.24 0.87 -9.28
CA SER A 215 -19.03 1.04 -8.07
C SER A 215 -20.52 0.77 -8.29
N GLU A 216 -21.10 1.26 -9.40
CA GLU A 216 -22.49 0.95 -9.78
C GLU A 216 -22.69 -0.55 -10.04
N GLU A 217 -21.73 -1.19 -10.69
CA GLU A 217 -21.77 -2.63 -10.97
C GLU A 217 -21.71 -3.46 -9.68
N ILE A 218 -20.82 -3.11 -8.73
CA ILE A 218 -20.74 -3.77 -7.41
C ILE A 218 -22.04 -3.54 -6.63
N GLN A 219 -22.57 -2.30 -6.62
CA GLN A 219 -23.82 -2.00 -5.93
C GLN A 219 -24.99 -2.85 -6.46
N ALA A 220 -25.05 -3.04 -7.78
CA ALA A 220 -26.07 -3.90 -8.38
C ALA A 220 -25.97 -5.37 -7.94
N VAL A 221 -24.75 -5.89 -7.73
CA VAL A 221 -24.52 -7.23 -7.16
C VAL A 221 -25.01 -7.30 -5.73
N VAL A 222 -24.64 -6.31 -4.92
CA VAL A 222 -24.98 -6.25 -3.49
C VAL A 222 -26.49 -6.10 -3.29
N ASP A 223 -27.16 -5.25 -4.08
CA ASP A 223 -28.61 -4.99 -3.97
C ASP A 223 -29.46 -6.23 -4.27
N ASN A 224 -28.94 -7.16 -5.05
CA ASN A 224 -29.58 -8.43 -5.36
C ASN A 224 -29.17 -9.59 -4.44
N SER A 225 -28.55 -9.31 -3.29
CA SER A 225 -27.99 -10.30 -2.37
C SER A 225 -28.57 -10.24 -0.95
N SER A 226 -28.12 -11.14 -0.09
CA SER A 226 -28.38 -11.11 1.36
C SER A 226 -27.72 -9.92 2.06
N LYS A 227 -26.81 -9.22 1.41
CA LYS A 227 -26.00 -8.12 1.96
C LYS A 227 -25.18 -8.50 3.21
N PHE A 228 -24.86 -9.77 3.37
CA PHE A 228 -24.09 -10.26 4.50
C PHE A 228 -22.97 -11.19 4.04
N ILE A 229 -21.76 -10.98 4.57
CA ILE A 229 -20.59 -11.81 4.30
C ILE A 229 -19.96 -12.32 5.60
N VAL A 230 -19.33 -13.51 5.54
CA VAL A 230 -18.46 -14.03 6.60
C VAL A 230 -17.03 -14.03 6.09
N VAL A 231 -16.12 -13.41 6.83
CA VAL A 231 -14.71 -13.32 6.52
C VAL A 231 -13.91 -14.07 7.56
N ALA A 232 -13.31 -15.19 7.18
CA ALA A 232 -12.53 -16.04 8.08
C ALA A 232 -11.06 -15.59 8.12
N ASP A 233 -10.85 -14.29 8.23
CA ASP A 233 -9.58 -13.58 8.24
C ASP A 233 -9.75 -12.24 8.98
N ARG A 234 -8.73 -11.37 8.92
CA ARG A 234 -8.85 -9.94 9.24
C ARG A 234 -9.81 -9.27 8.27
N PHE A 235 -10.45 -8.19 8.71
CA PHE A 235 -11.40 -7.47 7.86
C PHE A 235 -10.96 -6.02 7.60
N PRO A 236 -10.08 -5.78 6.64
CA PRO A 236 -9.63 -4.43 6.26
C PRO A 236 -10.62 -3.71 5.33
N LEU A 237 -11.80 -4.28 5.06
CA LEU A 237 -12.78 -3.77 4.09
C LEU A 237 -13.94 -3.00 4.76
N VAL A 238 -13.72 -2.37 5.92
CA VAL A 238 -14.78 -1.67 6.66
C VAL A 238 -15.39 -0.53 5.84
N TYR A 239 -14.56 0.30 5.18
CA TYR A 239 -15.05 1.37 4.31
C TYR A 239 -15.78 0.86 3.07
N PHE A 240 -15.34 -0.27 2.52
CA PHE A 240 -16.03 -0.96 1.43
C PHE A 240 -17.41 -1.45 1.88
N ALA A 241 -17.46 -2.16 2.99
CA ALA A 241 -18.71 -2.69 3.55
C ALA A 241 -19.70 -1.55 3.87
N GLN A 242 -19.23 -0.47 4.50
CA GLN A 242 -20.06 0.69 4.80
C GLN A 242 -20.59 1.36 3.53
N TYR A 243 -19.73 1.51 2.51
CA TYR A 243 -20.12 2.17 1.26
C TYR A 243 -21.23 1.42 0.51
N PHE A 244 -21.12 0.09 0.43
CA PHE A 244 -22.09 -0.76 -0.29
C PHE A 244 -23.26 -1.27 0.58
N GLY A 245 -23.27 -0.97 1.89
CA GLY A 245 -24.29 -1.45 2.81
C GLY A 245 -24.21 -2.95 3.05
N ILE A 246 -22.99 -3.50 3.09
CA ILE A 246 -22.74 -4.92 3.40
C ILE A 246 -22.55 -5.08 4.89
N GLU A 247 -23.34 -5.96 5.51
CA GLU A 247 -23.10 -6.46 6.86
C GLU A 247 -22.05 -7.57 6.82
N TYR A 248 -21.26 -7.68 7.87
CA TYR A 248 -20.20 -8.70 7.90
C TYR A 248 -19.99 -9.29 9.29
N LYS A 249 -19.38 -10.46 9.31
CA LYS A 249 -18.77 -11.08 10.49
C LYS A 249 -17.36 -11.54 10.12
N ALA A 250 -16.38 -11.17 10.92
CA ALA A 250 -14.99 -11.50 10.65
C ALA A 250 -14.34 -12.26 11.81
N ALA A 251 -13.27 -13.02 11.52
CA ALA A 251 -12.50 -13.71 12.54
C ALA A 251 -11.71 -12.71 13.42
N PHE A 252 -11.25 -11.60 12.82
CA PHE A 252 -10.46 -10.57 13.48
C PHE A 252 -10.85 -9.18 12.96
N SER A 253 -10.57 -8.12 13.74
CA SER A 253 -10.62 -6.74 13.26
C SER A 253 -9.53 -6.48 12.20
N GLY A 254 -9.70 -5.42 11.39
CA GLY A 254 -8.81 -5.11 10.27
C GLY A 254 -7.35 -4.95 10.66
N CYS A 255 -7.08 -4.26 11.78
CA CYS A 255 -5.72 -3.97 12.29
C CYS A 255 -5.24 -5.00 13.34
N SER A 256 -5.93 -6.13 13.51
CA SER A 256 -5.55 -7.13 14.51
C SER A 256 -4.17 -7.72 14.23
N SER A 257 -3.30 -7.75 15.24
CA SER A 257 -2.04 -8.49 15.24
C SER A 257 -2.23 -9.99 15.57
N ALA A 258 -3.46 -10.43 15.89
CA ALA A 258 -3.73 -11.83 16.19
C ALA A 258 -3.47 -12.73 14.98
N ILE A 259 -2.73 -13.82 15.22
CA ILE A 259 -2.31 -14.77 14.18
C ILE A 259 -3.13 -16.08 14.30
N GLU A 260 -3.65 -16.37 15.48
CA GLU A 260 -4.37 -17.60 15.79
C GLU A 260 -5.82 -17.31 16.18
N THR A 261 -6.72 -18.06 15.57
CA THR A 261 -8.16 -17.99 15.85
C THR A 261 -8.54 -19.04 16.86
N SER A 262 -9.38 -18.67 17.84
CA SER A 262 -9.91 -19.63 18.81
C SER A 262 -10.86 -20.63 18.15
N THR A 263 -10.96 -21.85 18.71
CA THR A 263 -11.94 -22.84 18.26
C THR A 263 -13.38 -22.32 18.39
N ALA A 264 -13.64 -21.47 19.39
CA ALA A 264 -14.94 -20.84 19.59
C ALA A 264 -15.28 -19.87 18.42
N THR A 265 -14.33 -19.04 17.99
CA THR A 265 -14.50 -18.14 16.82
C THR A 265 -14.79 -18.93 15.54
N ILE A 266 -14.03 -20.02 15.29
CA ILE A 266 -14.27 -20.88 14.12
C ILE A 266 -15.68 -21.48 14.16
N SER A 267 -16.12 -21.98 15.33
CA SER A 267 -17.46 -22.55 15.50
C SER A 267 -18.56 -21.52 15.27
N ASP A 268 -18.36 -20.30 15.75
CA ASP A 268 -19.29 -19.18 15.60
C ASP A 268 -19.40 -18.70 14.13
N LEU A 269 -18.28 -18.69 13.38
CA LEU A 269 -18.30 -18.42 11.93
C LEU A 269 -19.07 -19.52 11.18
N ILE A 270 -18.83 -20.81 11.48
CA ILE A 270 -19.55 -21.94 10.88
C ILE A 270 -21.05 -21.85 11.15
N GLU A 271 -21.44 -21.56 12.40
CA GLU A 271 -22.84 -21.38 12.76
C GLU A 271 -23.50 -20.21 12.02
N THR A 272 -22.77 -19.09 11.89
CA THR A 272 -23.24 -17.91 11.16
C THR A 272 -23.47 -18.21 9.67
N VAL A 273 -22.52 -18.90 9.01
CA VAL A 273 -22.67 -19.31 7.61
C VAL A 273 -23.91 -20.16 7.42
N LYS A 274 -24.14 -21.16 8.32
CA LYS A 274 -25.31 -22.07 8.25
C LYS A 274 -26.61 -21.34 8.53
N ASN A 275 -26.67 -20.54 9.60
CA ASN A 275 -27.91 -19.86 10.04
C ASN A 275 -28.35 -18.80 9.01
N LYS A 276 -27.41 -18.11 8.37
CA LYS A 276 -27.73 -17.13 7.32
C LYS A 276 -27.81 -17.76 5.92
N ASN A 277 -27.63 -19.08 5.81
CA ASN A 277 -27.65 -19.83 4.54
C ASN A 277 -26.75 -19.20 3.46
N LEU A 278 -25.55 -18.78 3.87
CA LEU A 278 -24.58 -18.18 2.96
C LEU A 278 -24.01 -19.23 1.99
N LYS A 279 -23.52 -18.79 0.85
CA LYS A 279 -22.96 -19.66 -0.19
C LYS A 279 -21.43 -19.66 -0.21
N ALA A 280 -20.81 -18.69 0.46
CA ALA A 280 -19.36 -18.58 0.56
C ALA A 280 -18.91 -18.04 1.91
N VAL A 281 -17.65 -18.32 2.22
CA VAL A 281 -16.84 -17.64 3.23
C VAL A 281 -15.66 -17.00 2.53
N TYR A 282 -15.23 -15.83 3.02
CA TYR A 282 -14.17 -15.07 2.36
C TYR A 282 -12.88 -15.04 3.19
N TYR A 283 -11.76 -14.85 2.51
CA TYR A 283 -10.45 -14.61 3.08
C TYR A 283 -9.72 -13.49 2.31
N MET A 284 -8.65 -12.93 2.90
CA MET A 284 -7.88 -11.84 2.30
C MET A 284 -6.65 -12.36 1.58
N GLU A 285 -6.14 -11.56 0.64
CA GLU A 285 -4.85 -11.81 -0.02
C GLU A 285 -3.70 -11.82 0.99
N LEU A 286 -2.63 -12.52 0.65
CA LEU A 286 -1.40 -12.66 1.46
C LEU A 286 -1.62 -13.33 2.84
N GLY A 287 -2.87 -13.65 3.20
CA GLY A 287 -3.23 -14.35 4.44
C GLY A 287 -3.09 -15.86 4.35
N ASN A 288 -3.32 -16.52 5.49
CA ASN A 288 -3.40 -17.97 5.57
C ASN A 288 -4.86 -18.43 5.45
N HIS A 289 -5.28 -18.85 4.25
CA HIS A 289 -6.67 -19.22 3.98
C HIS A 289 -7.16 -20.50 4.70
N LYS A 290 -6.36 -21.17 5.54
CA LYS A 290 -6.75 -22.42 6.22
C LYS A 290 -7.99 -22.30 7.10
N ILE A 291 -8.19 -21.14 7.75
CA ILE A 291 -9.38 -20.90 8.57
C ILE A 291 -10.61 -20.86 7.66
N ALA A 292 -10.53 -20.13 6.54
CA ALA A 292 -11.60 -20.05 5.55
C ALA A 292 -11.96 -21.41 4.96
N ASP A 293 -10.95 -22.21 4.61
CA ASP A 293 -11.16 -23.57 4.12
C ASP A 293 -11.85 -24.46 5.15
N THR A 294 -11.41 -24.38 6.42
CA THR A 294 -12.04 -25.15 7.52
C THR A 294 -13.51 -24.78 7.72
N VAL A 295 -13.82 -23.46 7.69
CA VAL A 295 -15.20 -22.97 7.81
C VAL A 295 -16.03 -23.38 6.60
N ALA A 296 -15.46 -23.27 5.39
CA ALA A 296 -16.11 -23.63 4.13
C ALA A 296 -16.45 -25.11 4.08
N GLU A 297 -15.47 -26.00 4.35
CA GLU A 297 -15.68 -27.45 4.39
C GLU A 297 -16.73 -27.85 5.43
N SER A 298 -16.66 -27.28 6.65
CA SER A 298 -17.60 -27.59 7.74
C SER A 298 -19.02 -27.08 7.46
N SER A 299 -19.16 -26.09 6.61
CA SER A 299 -20.45 -25.47 6.26
C SER A 299 -20.98 -25.94 4.90
N GLY A 300 -20.16 -26.63 4.08
CA GLY A 300 -20.54 -27.08 2.74
C GLY A 300 -20.65 -25.94 1.73
N VAL A 301 -19.82 -24.91 1.86
CA VAL A 301 -19.81 -23.73 0.99
C VAL A 301 -18.40 -23.53 0.36
N GLU A 302 -18.25 -22.54 -0.51
CA GLU A 302 -16.95 -22.19 -1.11
C GLU A 302 -16.14 -21.22 -0.24
N SER A 303 -14.78 -21.30 -0.30
CA SER A 303 -13.90 -20.26 0.20
C SER A 303 -13.47 -19.36 -0.97
N LEU A 304 -13.67 -18.04 -0.86
CA LEU A 304 -13.43 -17.07 -1.92
C LEU A 304 -12.49 -15.96 -1.46
N LEU A 305 -11.59 -15.55 -2.34
CA LEU A 305 -10.65 -14.47 -2.09
C LEU A 305 -11.31 -13.11 -2.29
N LEU A 306 -11.19 -12.22 -1.29
CA LEU A 306 -11.39 -10.78 -1.45
C LEU A 306 -10.03 -10.06 -1.34
N GLN A 307 -9.87 -9.03 -2.15
CA GLN A 307 -8.68 -8.19 -2.17
C GLN A 307 -8.85 -7.00 -1.24
N SER A 308 -7.98 -6.84 -0.26
CA SER A 308 -7.91 -5.62 0.57
C SER A 308 -7.21 -4.48 -0.17
N ILE A 309 -6.37 -4.85 -1.15
CA ILE A 309 -5.55 -3.92 -1.94
C ILE A 309 -4.53 -3.17 -1.06
N GLN A 310 -4.29 -3.60 0.18
CA GLN A 310 -3.27 -3.00 1.04
C GLN A 310 -1.87 -3.24 0.50
N ASN A 311 -1.64 -4.45 -0.03
CA ASN A 311 -0.49 -4.81 -0.83
C ASN A 311 -0.96 -5.82 -1.89
N VAL A 312 -0.10 -6.17 -2.82
CA VAL A 312 -0.38 -7.12 -3.90
C VAL A 312 0.68 -8.21 -3.93
N THR A 313 0.36 -9.34 -4.54
CA THR A 313 1.38 -10.36 -4.80
C THR A 313 2.43 -9.83 -5.76
N LYS A 314 3.60 -10.47 -5.80
CA LYS A 314 4.64 -10.10 -6.76
C LYS A 314 4.15 -10.26 -8.20
N ASP A 315 3.42 -11.32 -8.49
CA ASP A 315 2.87 -11.61 -9.82
C ASP A 315 1.84 -10.57 -10.24
N ASP A 316 0.95 -10.14 -9.32
CA ASP A 316 -0.03 -9.07 -9.58
C ASP A 316 0.68 -7.73 -9.86
N PHE A 317 1.73 -7.42 -9.12
CA PHE A 317 2.50 -6.20 -9.35
C PHE A 317 3.21 -6.21 -10.70
N GLU A 318 3.88 -7.31 -11.04
CA GLU A 318 4.60 -7.50 -12.31
C GLU A 318 3.65 -7.53 -13.52
N SER A 319 2.41 -8.04 -13.35
CA SER A 319 1.37 -8.00 -14.39
C SER A 319 0.68 -6.64 -14.52
N GLY A 320 0.98 -5.70 -13.63
CA GLY A 320 0.45 -4.33 -13.70
C GLY A 320 -0.96 -4.19 -13.17
N GLU A 321 -1.41 -5.09 -12.28
CA GLU A 321 -2.72 -4.97 -11.64
C GLU A 321 -2.91 -3.60 -10.97
N THR A 322 -4.15 -3.14 -10.94
CA THR A 322 -4.55 -1.83 -10.44
C THR A 322 -5.62 -1.97 -9.36
N TRP A 323 -5.88 -0.91 -8.62
CA TRP A 323 -7.03 -0.86 -7.71
C TRP A 323 -8.33 -1.28 -8.44
N ILE A 324 -8.56 -0.79 -9.67
CA ILE A 324 -9.74 -1.13 -10.46
C ILE A 324 -9.80 -2.62 -10.78
N SER A 325 -8.73 -3.19 -11.30
CA SER A 325 -8.73 -4.62 -11.69
C SER A 325 -8.86 -5.55 -10.47
N LEU A 326 -8.31 -5.17 -9.32
CA LEU A 326 -8.46 -5.90 -8.07
C LEU A 326 -9.88 -5.77 -7.50
N MET A 327 -10.51 -4.60 -7.59
CA MET A 327 -11.92 -4.43 -7.25
C MET A 327 -12.86 -5.16 -8.22
N GLU A 328 -12.51 -5.32 -9.49
CA GLU A 328 -13.23 -6.19 -10.43
C GLU A 328 -13.17 -7.66 -10.00
N ARG A 329 -12.03 -8.11 -9.40
CA ARG A 329 -11.93 -9.45 -8.79
C ARG A 329 -12.86 -9.55 -7.57
N ASN A 330 -12.93 -8.51 -6.72
CA ASN A 330 -13.87 -8.47 -5.60
C ASN A 330 -15.32 -8.56 -6.06
N LYS A 331 -15.70 -7.81 -7.13
CA LYS A 331 -17.03 -7.92 -7.72
C LYS A 331 -17.35 -9.37 -8.10
N LYS A 332 -16.45 -10.05 -8.83
CA LYS A 332 -16.64 -11.45 -9.24
C LYS A 332 -16.77 -12.41 -8.06
N ALA A 333 -15.95 -12.23 -7.01
CA ALA A 333 -16.04 -13.03 -5.81
C ALA A 333 -17.38 -12.83 -5.09
N LEU A 334 -17.89 -11.59 -5.03
CA LEU A 334 -19.21 -11.30 -4.48
C LEU A 334 -20.34 -11.89 -5.35
N GLU A 335 -20.27 -11.77 -6.67
CA GLU A 335 -21.22 -12.40 -7.60
C GLU A 335 -21.30 -13.91 -7.39
N GLN A 336 -20.16 -14.58 -7.21
CA GLN A 336 -20.10 -16.02 -6.95
C GLN A 336 -20.63 -16.38 -5.56
N GLY A 337 -20.28 -15.62 -4.53
CA GLY A 337 -20.63 -15.94 -3.16
C GLY A 337 -22.03 -15.53 -2.74
N PHE A 338 -22.72 -14.69 -3.51
CA PHE A 338 -24.11 -14.31 -3.27
C PHE A 338 -25.13 -15.18 -4.06
N ASN A 339 -24.71 -15.84 -5.15
CA ASN A 339 -25.53 -16.76 -5.93
C ASN A 339 -25.46 -18.18 -5.39
#